data_923a4665bc2cd0f7548392c0de96417d
#
_entry.id   923a4665bc2cd0f7548392c0de96417d
#
_cell.length_a   1.000
_cell.length_b   1.000
_cell.length_c   1.000
_cell.angle_alpha   90.00
_cell.angle_beta   90.00
_cell.angle_gamma   90.00
#
_symmetry.space_group_name_H-M   'P 1'
#
loop_
_entity.id
_entity.type
_entity.pdbx_description
1 polymer ?
#
loop_
_entity_poly.entity_id
_entity_poly.type
_entity_poly.pdbx_seq_one_letter_code
_entity_poly.pdbx_strand_id
1 'polypeptide(L)'
;MSTILDEAKAAVYGDRNDDYGTVTQNFNTIAELWSVVLGNQVTPEQVGLCMAQIKIARQMYKPKRDNLVDLAGYAATLEKLEKGE
;
A
#
# COMPACT_ATOMS: atom_id res chain seq x y z
N MET A 1 -21.10 3.40 12.65
CA MET A 1 -19.86 4.17 12.43
C MET A 1 -18.76 3.25 11.91
N SER A 2 -18.03 3.70 10.91
CA SER A 2 -16.91 2.94 10.38
C SER A 2 -15.68 3.09 11.27
N THR A 3 -14.98 1.99 11.48
CA THR A 3 -13.68 2.01 12.13
C THR A 3 -12.58 2.23 11.07
N ILE A 4 -11.37 2.51 11.51
CA ILE A 4 -10.20 2.60 10.62
C ILE A 4 -10.04 1.29 9.84
N LEU A 5 -10.25 0.15 10.49
CA LEU A 5 -10.11 -1.16 9.83
C LEU A 5 -11.20 -1.38 8.79
N ASP A 6 -12.43 -0.93 9.04
CA ASP A 6 -13.51 -1.01 8.05
C ASP A 6 -13.18 -0.17 6.81
N GLU A 7 -12.68 1.04 7.01
CA GLU A 7 -12.32 1.95 5.92
C GLU A 7 -11.11 1.40 5.14
N ALA A 8 -10.12 0.86 5.83
CA ALA A 8 -8.96 0.24 5.19
C ALA A 8 -9.39 -0.97 4.36
N LYS A 9 -10.27 -1.80 4.90
CA LYS A 9 -10.80 -2.97 4.19
C LYS A 9 -11.53 -2.54 2.91
N ALA A 10 -12.38 -1.53 3.01
CA ALA A 10 -13.12 -1.02 1.84
C ALA A 10 -12.16 -0.50 0.77
N ALA A 11 -11.10 0.20 1.15
CA ALA A 11 -10.12 0.74 0.21
C ALA A 11 -9.32 -0.36 -0.49
N VAL A 12 -8.92 -1.41 0.24
CA VAL A 12 -8.05 -2.47 -0.29
C VAL A 12 -8.84 -3.55 -1.03
N TYR A 13 -10.02 -3.91 -0.52
CA TYR A 13 -10.84 -5.00 -1.06
C TYR A 13 -12.06 -4.53 -1.85
N GLY A 14 -12.15 -3.21 -2.12
CA GLY A 14 -13.22 -2.65 -2.94
C GLY A 14 -12.88 -2.70 -4.43
N ASP A 15 -13.24 -1.63 -5.16
CA ASP A 15 -13.12 -1.57 -6.63
C ASP A 15 -11.72 -1.25 -7.15
N ARG A 16 -10.70 -1.31 -6.31
CA ARG A 16 -9.34 -0.92 -6.68
C ARG A 16 -8.80 -1.69 -7.90
N ASN A 17 -9.16 -2.97 -8.04
CA ASN A 17 -8.69 -3.78 -9.15
C ASN A 17 -9.20 -3.28 -10.50
N ASP A 18 -10.34 -2.62 -10.53
CA ASP A 18 -10.91 -2.07 -11.77
C ASP A 18 -10.06 -0.92 -12.31
N ASP A 19 -9.46 -0.14 -11.40
CA ASP A 19 -8.68 1.04 -11.77
C ASP A 19 -7.19 0.75 -11.95
N TYR A 20 -6.63 -0.17 -11.15
CA TYR A 20 -5.18 -0.35 -11.04
C TYR A 20 -4.69 -1.76 -11.35
N GLY A 21 -5.60 -2.68 -11.67
CA GLY A 21 -5.28 -4.11 -11.77
C GLY A 21 -5.15 -4.71 -10.37
N THR A 22 -4.68 -5.94 -10.27
CA THR A 22 -4.48 -6.58 -8.97
C THR A 22 -3.35 -5.87 -8.21
N VAL A 23 -3.34 -6.04 -6.89
CA VAL A 23 -2.27 -5.50 -6.05
C VAL A 23 -0.91 -6.03 -6.53
N THR A 24 -0.82 -7.33 -6.80
CA THR A 24 0.42 -7.95 -7.27
C THR A 24 0.88 -7.34 -8.59
N GLN A 25 0.00 -7.18 -9.57
CA GLN A 25 0.34 -6.55 -10.85
C GLN A 25 0.83 -5.11 -10.67
N ASN A 26 0.08 -4.33 -9.91
CA ASN A 26 0.41 -2.93 -9.69
C ASN A 26 1.74 -2.76 -8.94
N PHE A 27 1.94 -3.54 -7.88
CA PHE A 27 3.16 -3.42 -7.07
C PHE A 27 4.38 -3.97 -7.79
N ASN A 28 4.23 -5.00 -8.63
CA ASN A 28 5.32 -5.45 -9.49
C ASN A 28 5.77 -4.34 -10.44
N THR A 29 4.83 -3.62 -11.05
CA THR A 29 5.14 -2.50 -11.93
C THR A 29 5.88 -1.38 -11.18
N ILE A 30 5.37 -1.01 -10.00
CA ILE A 30 6.02 0.01 -9.17
C ILE A 30 7.44 -0.42 -8.78
N ALA A 31 7.59 -1.68 -8.37
CA ALA A 31 8.89 -2.21 -7.97
C ALA A 31 9.91 -2.15 -9.12
N GLU A 32 9.49 -2.48 -10.33
CA GLU A 32 10.34 -2.39 -11.51
C GLU A 32 10.78 -0.94 -11.77
N LEU A 33 9.85 0.00 -11.70
CA LEU A 33 10.15 1.42 -11.91
C LEU A 33 11.10 1.96 -10.84
N TRP A 34 10.85 1.61 -9.58
CA TRP A 34 11.72 2.04 -8.48
C TRP A 34 13.12 1.43 -8.61
N SER A 35 13.21 0.19 -9.09
CA SER A 35 14.49 -0.48 -9.30
C SER A 35 15.36 0.28 -10.30
N VAL A 36 14.74 0.83 -11.35
CA VAL A 36 15.45 1.65 -12.34
C VAL A 36 15.97 2.93 -11.68
N VAL A 37 15.14 3.64 -10.95
CA VAL A 37 15.52 4.91 -10.31
C VAL A 37 16.64 4.72 -9.29
N LEU A 38 16.54 3.67 -8.46
CA LEU A 38 17.47 3.44 -7.36
C LEU A 38 18.73 2.68 -7.78
N GLY A 39 18.73 2.06 -8.97
CA GLY A 39 19.86 1.27 -9.43
C GLY A 39 20.07 -0.03 -8.68
N ASN A 40 19.07 -0.51 -7.97
CA ASN A 40 19.06 -1.76 -7.20
C ASN A 40 17.71 -2.44 -7.36
N GLN A 41 17.69 -3.76 -7.19
CA GLN A 41 16.44 -4.49 -7.24
C GLN A 41 15.56 -4.12 -6.04
N VAL A 42 14.31 -3.74 -6.33
CA VAL A 42 13.28 -3.46 -5.33
C VAL A 42 12.16 -4.49 -5.50
N THR A 43 11.70 -5.05 -4.40
CA THR A 43 10.61 -6.03 -4.42
C THR A 43 9.25 -5.35 -4.19
N PRO A 44 8.14 -5.98 -4.63
CA PRO A 44 6.80 -5.45 -4.34
C PRO A 44 6.55 -5.26 -2.85
N GLU A 45 7.05 -6.17 -2.01
CA GLU A 45 6.91 -6.07 -0.55
C GLU A 45 7.64 -4.84 -0.01
N GLN A 46 8.83 -4.55 -0.55
CA GLN A 46 9.57 -3.34 -0.16
C GLN A 46 8.83 -2.08 -0.55
N VAL A 47 8.16 -2.08 -1.70
CA VAL A 47 7.30 -0.95 -2.11
C VAL A 47 6.23 -0.71 -1.04
N GLY A 48 5.52 -1.76 -0.63
CA GLY A 48 4.46 -1.65 0.39
C GLY A 48 4.99 -1.13 1.72
N LEU A 49 6.13 -1.65 2.17
CA LEU A 49 6.75 -1.21 3.42
C LEU A 49 7.20 0.25 3.36
N CYS A 50 7.78 0.68 2.24
CA CYS A 50 8.18 2.08 2.06
C CYS A 50 6.98 3.03 2.05
N MET A 51 5.89 2.63 1.39
CA MET A 51 4.68 3.45 1.36
C MET A 51 4.04 3.56 2.74
N ALA A 52 4.08 2.49 3.53
CA ALA A 52 3.63 2.54 4.93
C ALA A 52 4.43 3.56 5.74
N GLN A 53 5.74 3.61 5.54
CA GLN A 53 6.60 4.58 6.22
C GLN A 53 6.27 6.02 5.85
N ILE A 54 5.86 6.27 4.61
CA ILE A 54 5.42 7.61 4.19
C ILE A 54 4.21 8.04 5.04
N LYS A 55 3.28 7.13 5.30
CA LYS A 55 2.10 7.44 6.12
C LYS A 55 2.47 7.68 7.58
N ILE A 56 3.45 6.95 8.10
CA ILE A 56 3.99 7.18 9.45
C ILE A 56 4.61 8.57 9.53
N ALA A 57 5.44 8.95 8.57
CA ALA A 57 6.08 10.26 8.54
C ALA A 57 5.05 11.39 8.49
N ARG A 58 4.02 11.24 7.66
CA ARG A 58 2.94 12.23 7.55
C ARG A 58 2.15 12.35 8.84
N GLN A 59 1.92 11.22 9.52
CA GLN A 59 1.21 11.21 10.80
C GLN A 59 2.02 11.93 11.88
N MET A 60 3.33 11.82 11.85
CA MET A 60 4.22 12.52 12.80
C MET A 60 4.19 14.03 12.60
N TYR A 61 4.09 14.48 11.33
CA TYR A 61 4.06 15.91 11.02
C TYR A 61 2.70 16.53 11.33
N LYS A 62 1.63 15.93 10.80
CA LYS A 62 0.27 16.42 11.02
C LYS A 62 -0.68 15.21 11.13
N PRO A 63 -1.12 14.86 12.33
CA PRO A 63 -2.02 13.72 12.52
C PRO A 63 -3.31 13.87 11.72
N LYS A 64 -3.64 12.84 10.94
CA LYS A 64 -4.89 12.76 10.17
C LYS A 64 -5.38 11.32 10.16
N ARG A 65 -6.70 11.16 10.20
CA ARG A 65 -7.34 9.84 10.13
C ARG A 65 -6.91 9.06 8.89
N ASP A 66 -6.82 9.73 7.72
CA ASP A 66 -6.43 9.08 6.47
C ASP A 66 -5.07 8.40 6.54
N ASN A 67 -4.12 8.97 7.28
CA ASN A 67 -2.80 8.35 7.45
C ASN A 67 -2.93 6.99 8.13
N LEU A 68 -3.80 6.89 9.15
CA LEU A 68 -4.01 5.65 9.90
C LEU A 68 -4.78 4.63 9.07
N VAL A 69 -5.78 5.08 8.31
CA VAL A 69 -6.52 4.22 7.39
C VAL A 69 -5.58 3.65 6.33
N ASP A 70 -4.74 4.49 5.74
CA ASP A 70 -3.80 4.07 4.71
C ASP A 70 -2.73 3.14 5.27
N LEU A 71 -2.25 3.40 6.48
CA LEU A 71 -1.29 2.52 7.15
C LEU A 71 -1.87 1.12 7.35
N ALA A 72 -3.09 1.03 7.85
CA ALA A 72 -3.79 -0.24 7.99
C ALA A 72 -4.03 -0.90 6.62
N GLY A 73 -4.33 -0.09 5.60
CA GLY A 73 -4.51 -0.56 4.22
C GLY A 73 -3.24 -1.17 3.65
N TYR A 74 -2.07 -0.62 3.94
CA TYR A 74 -0.82 -1.21 3.47
C TYR A 74 -0.52 -2.55 4.15
N ALA A 75 -0.92 -2.73 5.40
CA ALA A 75 -0.82 -4.04 6.05
C ALA A 75 -1.65 -5.08 5.29
N ALA A 76 -2.88 -4.75 4.94
CA ALA A 76 -3.75 -5.63 4.15
C ALA A 76 -3.20 -5.87 2.74
N THR A 77 -2.61 -4.84 2.14
CA THR A 77 -1.97 -4.93 0.82
C THR A 77 -0.81 -5.91 0.84
N LEU A 78 0.01 -5.86 1.88
CA LEU A 78 1.13 -6.80 2.04
C LEU A 78 0.64 -8.23 2.15
N GLU A 79 -0.48 -8.46 2.83
CA GLU A 79 -1.09 -9.79 2.89
C GLU A 79 -1.53 -10.27 1.49
N LYS A 80 -2.14 -9.38 0.70
CA LYS A 80 -2.53 -9.70 -0.67
C LYS A 80 -1.32 -10.08 -1.53
N LEU A 81 -0.20 -9.36 -1.39
CA LEU A 81 1.04 -9.68 -2.10
C LEU A 81 1.55 -11.08 -1.74
N GLU A 82 1.49 -11.45 -0.46
CA GLU A 82 1.86 -12.79 -0.01
C GLU A 82 1.03 -13.87 -0.69
N LYS A 83 -0.25 -13.60 -0.93
CA LYS A 83 -1.19 -14.54 -1.54
C LYS A 83 -1.19 -14.49 -3.07
N GLY A 84 -0.46 -13.57 -3.68
CA GLY A 84 -0.46 -13.38 -5.14
C GLY A 84 -1.72 -12.71 -5.66
N GLU A 85 -2.42 -12.01 -4.82
CA GLU A 85 -3.65 -11.29 -5.18
C GLU A 85 -3.29 -9.85 -5.63
#